data_88babf634548bc135eb163f2991b050e
#
_entry.id   88babf634548bc135eb163f2991b050e
#
_cell.length_a   1.000
_cell.length_b   1.000
_cell.length_c   1.000
_cell.angle_alpha   90.00
_cell.angle_beta   90.00
_cell.angle_gamma   90.00
#
_symmetry.space_group_name_H-M   'P 1'
#
loop_
_entity.id
_entity.type
_entity.pdbx_description
1 polymer ?
#
loop_
_entity_poly.entity_id
_entity_poly.type
_entity_poly.pdbx_seq_one_letter_code
_entity_poly.pdbx_strand_id
1 'polypeptide(L)'
;MAQTDTSIIKGNGEVQTHKRTFMDKMISNLKRDTTEVDIINQVKSNEADFRKYDGFIIRNINIVRYPFGITIGDTTKRLNNSLTKMANYLHHLTQTRIIRKNLFFKKGDKLKPFLMADNERYLRQLLYLQDAEINAIPVSAGSDSIDVVVEIKDVFSLGGAIGNLGLKRSNVQLREDNFAGTGNAGIVDALYDADRKNNFAFGGEYESRNIGGSFIDGRIGYQSFYPAFAGPKEENNYYISLVKPLFNRYMKWTYELDASYHSTRNLYSPDSVYFSNVRYRYSNVEAWAGYNINWKDFTLKEESKKLRKLIGVRYINQKFQEVPGIYKSLYNWQYANLSGVLATLTFYRQNFSKTKYIYGFGRNEDIPEGVLLSFTSGFTIKQNNSRPFVGFNFQHYRFNKKGNYLSYTVRAEGYLHQNHLEDINLLGSLAYFDHLKNIGTRWKQRFFLNFDFAQQLNTVFNEPLFANSQFGMPEYGNERINNAALGGALRTTIKAESEFFSPWSLVAFRFAPFVFSNVGVFTPYQADPKLLPSVGGVFMTRNESFIFGSIELR
;
A
#
# COMPACT_ATOMS: atom_id res chain seq x y z
N MET A 1 -19.69 -41.59 2.26
CA MET A 1 -19.35 -42.49 1.17
C MET A 1 -17.84 -42.50 1.02
N ALA A 2 -17.22 -43.62 1.28
CA ALA A 2 -15.78 -43.82 1.22
C ALA A 2 -15.36 -43.86 -0.26
N GLN A 3 -14.32 -43.07 -0.60
CA GLN A 3 -13.69 -43.19 -1.91
C GLN A 3 -12.85 -44.47 -1.93
N THR A 4 -13.21 -45.37 -2.79
CA THR A 4 -12.53 -46.63 -3.11
C THR A 4 -11.16 -46.33 -3.71
N ASP A 5 -10.14 -46.89 -3.08
CA ASP A 5 -8.78 -47.02 -3.63
C ASP A 5 -8.84 -47.92 -4.89
N THR A 6 -8.44 -47.35 -6.02
CA THR A 6 -8.24 -48.13 -7.24
C THR A 6 -6.91 -48.89 -7.15
N SER A 7 -6.97 -50.15 -6.79
CA SER A 7 -5.84 -51.08 -6.88
C SER A 7 -5.76 -51.66 -8.29
N ILE A 8 -4.62 -51.45 -8.96
CA ILE A 8 -4.32 -52.13 -10.25
C ILE A 8 -3.74 -53.50 -9.91
N ILE A 9 -4.48 -54.53 -10.21
CA ILE A 9 -4.03 -55.95 -10.11
C ILE A 9 -3.22 -56.29 -11.35
N LYS A 10 -1.91 -56.45 -11.24
CA LYS A 10 -1.11 -57.20 -12.24
C LYS A 10 -0.87 -58.60 -11.71
N GLY A 11 -1.16 -59.56 -12.59
CA GLY A 11 -1.20 -61.00 -12.31
C GLY A 11 0.01 -61.50 -11.51
N ASN A 12 -0.30 -62.17 -10.48
CA ASN A 12 0.30 -63.02 -9.49
C ASN A 12 0.19 -62.51 -8.05
N GLY A 13 -1.00 -62.22 -7.61
CA GLY A 13 -1.38 -62.30 -6.20
C GLY A 13 -0.63 -61.46 -5.14
N GLU A 14 0.29 -60.56 -5.47
CA GLU A 14 0.95 -59.70 -4.50
C GLU A 14 0.50 -58.23 -4.62
N VAL A 15 -0.10 -57.73 -3.56
CA VAL A 15 -0.48 -56.32 -3.41
C VAL A 15 0.75 -55.51 -3.01
N GLN A 16 1.39 -54.84 -3.96
CA GLN A 16 2.44 -53.86 -3.65
C GLN A 16 1.80 -52.55 -3.21
N THR A 17 1.89 -52.22 -1.96
CA THR A 17 1.59 -50.88 -1.43
C THR A 17 2.74 -49.91 -1.79
N HIS A 18 2.57 -49.16 -2.85
CA HIS A 18 3.46 -48.03 -3.15
C HIS A 18 3.37 -46.96 -2.05
N LYS A 19 4.45 -46.79 -1.27
CA LYS A 19 4.57 -45.62 -0.40
C LYS A 19 4.53 -44.36 -1.29
N ARG A 20 3.45 -43.56 -1.20
CA ARG A 20 3.33 -42.26 -1.90
C ARG A 20 4.55 -41.40 -1.58
N THR A 21 5.29 -41.01 -2.60
CA THR A 21 6.42 -40.10 -2.49
C THR A 21 5.94 -38.74 -1.98
N PHE A 22 6.84 -37.95 -1.38
CA PHE A 22 6.54 -36.55 -0.96
C PHE A 22 5.92 -35.73 -2.10
N MET A 23 6.39 -35.92 -3.34
CA MET A 23 5.84 -35.30 -4.55
C MET A 23 4.41 -35.72 -4.82
N ASP A 24 4.03 -37.00 -4.67
CA ASP A 24 2.67 -37.45 -4.87
C ASP A 24 1.70 -36.87 -3.84
N LYS A 25 2.15 -36.67 -2.60
CA LYS A 25 1.39 -35.97 -1.56
C LYS A 25 1.24 -34.50 -1.86
N MET A 26 2.27 -33.86 -2.39
CA MET A 26 2.23 -32.43 -2.80
C MET A 26 1.28 -32.21 -3.97
N ILE A 27 1.34 -33.09 -5.00
CA ILE A 27 0.44 -33.03 -6.16
C ILE A 27 -1.01 -33.32 -5.76
N SER A 28 -1.26 -34.26 -4.85
CA SER A 28 -2.61 -34.57 -4.37
C SER A 28 -3.25 -33.45 -3.54
N ASN A 29 -2.43 -32.55 -2.98
CA ASN A 29 -2.87 -31.38 -2.22
C ASN A 29 -3.10 -30.14 -3.11
N LEU A 30 -2.72 -30.18 -4.38
CA LEU A 30 -3.02 -29.13 -5.34
C LEU A 30 -4.52 -29.14 -5.61
N LYS A 31 -5.24 -28.18 -5.04
CA LYS A 31 -6.67 -27.98 -5.27
C LYS A 31 -6.88 -27.13 -6.51
N ARG A 32 -7.81 -27.57 -7.34
CA ARG A 32 -8.21 -26.86 -8.54
C ARG A 32 -9.37 -25.94 -8.20
N ASP A 33 -9.22 -24.65 -8.45
CA ASP A 33 -10.30 -23.68 -8.30
C ASP A 33 -11.18 -23.71 -9.57
N THR A 34 -12.40 -24.26 -9.46
CA THR A 34 -13.29 -24.49 -10.60
C THR A 34 -14.43 -23.47 -10.72
N THR A 35 -14.49 -22.46 -9.84
CA THR A 35 -15.74 -21.72 -9.60
C THR A 35 -15.81 -20.29 -10.14
N GLU A 36 -14.81 -19.76 -10.81
CA GLU A 36 -14.81 -18.35 -11.22
C GLU A 36 -14.82 -18.14 -12.75
N VAL A 37 -15.67 -18.84 -13.51
CA VAL A 37 -15.66 -18.72 -14.97
C VAL A 37 -16.41 -17.47 -15.49
N ASP A 38 -17.42 -16.94 -14.77
CA ASP A 38 -18.38 -16.01 -15.37
C ASP A 38 -18.41 -14.56 -14.87
N ILE A 39 -17.54 -14.15 -13.91
CA ILE A 39 -17.60 -12.77 -13.35
C ILE A 39 -16.42 -11.88 -13.82
N ILE A 40 -15.74 -12.28 -14.87
CA ILE A 40 -14.37 -11.84 -15.17
C ILE A 40 -14.26 -10.38 -15.64
N ASN A 41 -15.29 -9.78 -16.20
CA ASN A 41 -15.17 -8.47 -16.88
C ASN A 41 -16.10 -7.37 -16.39
N GLN A 42 -16.72 -7.51 -15.22
CA GLN A 42 -17.59 -6.46 -14.71
C GLN A 42 -16.79 -5.48 -13.83
N VAL A 43 -16.31 -4.42 -14.46
CA VAL A 43 -15.97 -3.19 -13.74
C VAL A 43 -17.29 -2.54 -13.32
N LYS A 44 -17.60 -2.58 -12.03
CA LYS A 44 -18.86 -2.10 -11.48
C LYS A 44 -18.63 -0.91 -10.58
N SER A 45 -19.38 0.16 -10.80
CA SER A 45 -19.41 1.29 -9.89
C SER A 45 -19.90 0.86 -8.51
N ASN A 46 -19.17 1.19 -7.46
CA ASN A 46 -19.41 0.69 -6.09
C ASN A 46 -20.80 1.06 -5.55
N GLU A 47 -21.33 2.23 -5.93
CA GLU A 47 -22.64 2.71 -5.46
C GLU A 47 -23.84 2.12 -6.20
N ALA A 48 -23.64 1.39 -7.29
CA ALA A 48 -24.72 0.93 -8.17
C ALA A 48 -25.77 0.08 -7.44
N ASP A 49 -25.34 -0.78 -6.52
CA ASP A 49 -26.22 -1.68 -5.76
C ASP A 49 -27.11 -0.96 -4.77
N PHE A 50 -26.70 0.21 -4.31
CA PHE A 50 -27.40 1.00 -3.31
C PHE A 50 -28.35 2.05 -3.89
N ARG A 51 -28.23 2.41 -5.19
CA ARG A 51 -28.99 3.51 -5.81
C ARG A 51 -30.50 3.37 -5.70
N LYS A 52 -31.01 2.13 -5.81
CA LYS A 52 -32.46 1.86 -5.70
C LYS A 52 -33.05 2.08 -4.30
N TYR A 53 -32.21 2.16 -3.28
CA TYR A 53 -32.60 2.38 -1.89
C TYR A 53 -32.25 3.77 -1.37
N ASP A 54 -31.95 4.70 -2.26
CA ASP A 54 -31.60 6.06 -1.89
C ASP A 54 -32.72 6.75 -1.08
N GLY A 55 -32.35 7.29 0.09
CA GLY A 55 -33.29 7.94 0.99
C GLY A 55 -34.09 7.01 1.92
N PHE A 56 -34.01 5.68 1.77
CA PHE A 56 -34.66 4.72 2.66
C PHE A 56 -34.08 4.81 4.08
N ILE A 57 -34.94 4.57 5.08
CA ILE A 57 -34.52 4.62 6.50
C ILE A 57 -33.87 3.29 6.89
N ILE A 58 -32.69 3.37 7.48
CA ILE A 58 -31.96 2.20 8.02
C ILE A 58 -32.65 1.77 9.32
N ARG A 59 -33.41 0.67 9.28
CA ARG A 59 -34.15 0.15 10.45
C ARG A 59 -33.22 -0.60 11.40
N ASN A 60 -32.40 -1.51 10.89
CA ASN A 60 -31.45 -2.30 11.66
C ASN A 60 -30.10 -2.44 10.93
N ILE A 61 -29.05 -2.71 11.72
CA ILE A 61 -27.71 -3.01 11.22
C ILE A 61 -27.27 -4.31 11.84
N ASN A 62 -27.15 -5.35 11.02
CA ASN A 62 -26.68 -6.68 11.39
C ASN A 62 -25.26 -6.88 10.93
N ILE A 63 -24.37 -7.31 11.81
CA ILE A 63 -22.95 -7.56 11.48
C ILE A 63 -22.74 -9.07 11.52
N VAL A 64 -22.37 -9.63 10.36
CA VAL A 64 -22.02 -11.04 10.17
C VAL A 64 -20.51 -11.16 10.01
N ARG A 65 -19.89 -12.00 10.83
CA ARG A 65 -18.45 -12.22 10.84
C ARG A 65 -18.15 -13.64 10.39
N TYR A 66 -17.37 -13.76 9.31
CA TYR A 66 -16.96 -15.05 8.78
C TYR A 66 -15.61 -15.45 9.37
N PRO A 67 -15.51 -16.65 9.97
CA PRO A 67 -14.22 -17.15 10.45
C PRO A 67 -13.28 -17.45 9.29
N PHE A 68 -12.02 -17.63 9.62
CA PHE A 68 -10.98 -17.99 8.68
C PHE A 68 -11.35 -19.26 7.89
N GLY A 69 -11.12 -19.26 6.57
CA GLY A 69 -11.37 -20.40 5.69
C GLY A 69 -12.79 -20.49 5.07
N ILE A 70 -13.69 -19.53 5.36
CA ILE A 70 -15.01 -19.41 4.71
C ILE A 70 -14.98 -18.21 3.76
N THR A 71 -15.68 -18.30 2.63
CA THR A 71 -15.80 -17.20 1.66
C THR A 71 -17.10 -16.45 1.86
N ILE A 72 -17.10 -15.12 1.78
CA ILE A 72 -18.33 -14.31 1.79
C ILE A 72 -19.19 -14.74 0.60
N GLY A 73 -20.48 -14.96 0.84
CA GLY A 73 -21.46 -15.37 -0.17
C GLY A 73 -21.46 -16.87 -0.53
N ASP A 74 -20.46 -17.66 -0.15
CA ASP A 74 -20.41 -19.11 -0.38
C ASP A 74 -19.92 -19.85 0.88
N THR A 75 -20.86 -20.11 1.79
CA THR A 75 -20.59 -20.79 3.06
C THR A 75 -20.36 -22.31 2.91
N THR A 76 -20.59 -22.87 1.72
CA THR A 76 -20.43 -24.31 1.46
C THR A 76 -18.96 -24.69 1.29
N LYS A 77 -18.12 -23.75 0.89
CA LYS A 77 -16.67 -23.93 0.72
C LYS A 77 -15.93 -23.67 2.02
N ARG A 78 -15.61 -24.72 2.76
CA ARG A 78 -14.78 -24.66 3.96
C ARG A 78 -13.39 -25.21 3.66
N LEU A 79 -12.37 -24.41 3.90
CA LEU A 79 -10.99 -24.89 3.97
C LEU A 79 -10.81 -25.60 5.32
N ASN A 80 -10.92 -26.91 5.35
CA ASN A 80 -10.76 -27.69 6.57
C ASN A 80 -9.41 -28.42 6.56
N ASN A 81 -8.33 -27.66 6.78
CA ASN A 81 -6.97 -28.21 6.93
C ASN A 81 -6.38 -27.84 8.29
N SER A 82 -5.28 -28.48 8.67
CA SER A 82 -4.62 -28.25 9.96
C SER A 82 -4.21 -26.80 10.19
N LEU A 83 -3.79 -26.10 9.12
CA LEU A 83 -3.44 -24.68 9.19
C LEU A 83 -4.65 -23.79 9.49
N THR A 84 -5.79 -24.07 8.89
CA THR A 84 -7.04 -23.32 9.15
C THR A 84 -7.51 -23.52 10.61
N LYS A 85 -7.36 -24.74 11.15
CA LYS A 85 -7.68 -25.02 12.56
C LYS A 85 -6.75 -24.27 13.51
N MET A 86 -5.45 -24.30 13.25
CA MET A 86 -4.45 -23.56 14.02
C MET A 86 -4.68 -22.05 13.93
N ALA A 87 -4.96 -21.54 12.73
CA ALA A 87 -5.27 -20.14 12.51
C ALA A 87 -6.51 -19.69 13.32
N ASN A 88 -7.60 -20.46 13.29
CA ASN A 88 -8.80 -20.17 14.07
C ASN A 88 -8.58 -20.26 15.59
N TYR A 89 -7.63 -21.04 16.05
CA TYR A 89 -7.26 -21.13 17.46
C TYR A 89 -6.46 -19.92 17.95
N LEU A 90 -5.53 -19.44 17.11
CA LEU A 90 -4.66 -18.30 17.43
C LEU A 90 -5.28 -16.94 17.10
N HIS A 91 -6.29 -16.91 16.22
CA HIS A 91 -6.90 -15.67 15.75
C HIS A 91 -8.12 -15.27 16.59
N HIS A 92 -8.14 -14.01 17.02
CA HIS A 92 -9.31 -13.39 17.65
C HIS A 92 -10.12 -12.64 16.60
N LEU A 93 -11.35 -13.09 16.35
CA LEU A 93 -12.26 -12.37 15.44
C LEU A 93 -12.45 -10.93 15.87
N THR A 94 -12.45 -10.04 14.90
CA THR A 94 -12.71 -8.60 15.12
C THR A 94 -14.02 -8.40 15.89
N GLN A 95 -13.96 -7.66 16.98
CA GLN A 95 -15.12 -7.44 17.83
C GLN A 95 -16.20 -6.64 17.10
N THR A 96 -17.47 -7.05 17.23
CA THR A 96 -18.61 -6.36 16.59
C THR A 96 -18.66 -4.86 16.90
N ARG A 97 -18.27 -4.46 18.12
CA ARG A 97 -18.18 -3.04 18.50
C ARG A 97 -17.15 -2.26 17.68
N ILE A 98 -16.07 -2.90 17.28
CA ILE A 98 -15.02 -2.27 16.44
C ILE A 98 -15.56 -2.05 15.03
N ILE A 99 -16.21 -3.04 14.43
CA ILE A 99 -16.84 -2.87 13.13
C ILE A 99 -17.89 -1.75 13.19
N ARG A 100 -18.73 -1.74 14.21
CA ARG A 100 -19.77 -0.71 14.39
C ARG A 100 -19.18 0.71 14.49
N LYS A 101 -18.02 0.88 15.13
CA LYS A 101 -17.30 2.17 15.19
C LYS A 101 -16.73 2.61 13.84
N ASN A 102 -16.53 1.66 12.91
CA ASN A 102 -16.02 1.90 11.57
C ASN A 102 -17.13 2.10 10.53
N LEU A 103 -18.40 2.16 10.93
CA LEU A 103 -19.49 2.48 10.03
C LEU A 103 -19.69 3.99 9.92
N PHE A 104 -19.95 4.47 8.70
CA PHE A 104 -20.25 5.88 8.41
C PHE A 104 -21.73 6.24 8.62
N PHE A 105 -22.56 5.26 8.94
CA PHE A 105 -23.99 5.37 9.12
C PHE A 105 -24.45 4.66 10.40
N LYS A 106 -25.61 5.00 10.88
CA LYS A 106 -26.23 4.42 12.09
C LYS A 106 -27.71 4.11 11.85
N LYS A 107 -28.31 3.35 12.77
CA LYS A 107 -29.76 3.11 12.81
C LYS A 107 -30.53 4.44 12.84
N GLY A 108 -31.55 4.56 12.00
CA GLY A 108 -32.37 5.77 11.84
C GLY A 108 -31.87 6.74 10.77
N ASP A 109 -30.66 6.56 10.25
CA ASP A 109 -30.16 7.40 9.15
C ASP A 109 -30.86 7.06 7.84
N LYS A 110 -30.92 8.04 6.93
CA LYS A 110 -31.31 7.81 5.54
C LYS A 110 -30.15 7.22 4.75
N LEU A 111 -30.39 6.13 4.03
CA LEU A 111 -29.39 5.53 3.16
C LEU A 111 -28.92 6.55 2.10
N LYS A 112 -27.62 6.67 1.95
CA LYS A 112 -26.96 7.44 0.89
C LYS A 112 -26.04 6.49 0.10
N PRO A 113 -26.30 6.22 -1.18
CA PRO A 113 -25.58 5.22 -1.96
C PRO A 113 -24.06 5.36 -1.93
N PHE A 114 -23.54 6.57 -2.12
CA PHE A 114 -22.09 6.81 -2.08
C PHE A 114 -21.49 6.63 -0.68
N LEU A 115 -22.23 6.95 0.38
CA LEU A 115 -21.74 6.73 1.74
C LEU A 115 -21.62 5.25 2.08
N MET A 116 -22.60 4.44 1.60
CA MET A 116 -22.55 2.99 1.75
C MET A 116 -21.37 2.40 1.01
N ALA A 117 -21.19 2.79 -0.25
CA ALA A 117 -20.08 2.35 -1.10
C ALA A 117 -18.71 2.77 -0.53
N ASP A 118 -18.57 4.01 -0.07
CA ASP A 118 -17.35 4.51 0.57
C ASP A 118 -17.07 3.75 1.87
N ASN A 119 -18.11 3.38 2.65
CA ASN A 119 -17.92 2.61 3.87
C ASN A 119 -17.51 1.15 3.58
N GLU A 120 -18.11 0.51 2.60
CA GLU A 120 -17.73 -0.84 2.18
C GLU A 120 -16.26 -0.87 1.73
N ARG A 121 -15.84 0.11 0.92
CA ARG A 121 -14.45 0.29 0.50
C ARG A 121 -13.53 0.53 1.71
N TYR A 122 -13.91 1.42 2.62
CA TYR A 122 -13.14 1.71 3.84
C TYR A 122 -12.93 0.45 4.69
N LEU A 123 -13.97 -0.36 4.90
CA LEU A 123 -13.84 -1.62 5.62
C LEU A 123 -12.86 -2.57 4.93
N ARG A 124 -12.89 -2.69 3.59
CA ARG A 124 -11.92 -3.50 2.84
C ARG A 124 -10.47 -2.99 2.91
N GLN A 125 -10.26 -1.72 3.23
CA GLN A 125 -8.93 -1.13 3.40
C GLN A 125 -8.33 -1.39 4.80
N LEU A 126 -9.13 -1.83 5.77
CA LEU A 126 -8.64 -2.17 7.09
C LEU A 126 -7.77 -3.42 7.02
N LEU A 127 -6.51 -3.33 7.45
CA LEU A 127 -5.50 -4.39 7.28
C LEU A 127 -5.89 -5.71 7.95
N TYR A 128 -6.73 -5.68 8.97
CA TYR A 128 -7.23 -6.86 9.68
C TYR A 128 -8.47 -7.49 9.03
N LEU A 129 -9.01 -6.90 7.95
CA LEU A 129 -10.10 -7.47 7.17
C LEU A 129 -9.59 -7.94 5.80
N GLN A 130 -9.96 -9.15 5.43
CA GLN A 130 -9.69 -9.69 4.09
C GLN A 130 -10.66 -9.13 3.06
N ASP A 131 -11.95 -9.06 3.42
CA ASP A 131 -13.01 -8.55 2.57
C ASP A 131 -14.17 -8.03 3.43
N ALA A 132 -14.98 -7.15 2.85
CA ALA A 132 -16.20 -6.62 3.44
C ALA A 132 -17.24 -6.35 2.37
N GLU A 133 -18.49 -6.71 2.65
CA GLU A 133 -19.64 -6.43 1.81
C GLU A 133 -20.77 -5.82 2.64
N ILE A 134 -21.47 -4.84 2.08
CA ILE A 134 -22.65 -4.22 2.68
C ILE A 134 -23.85 -4.50 1.80
N ASN A 135 -24.85 -5.15 2.35
CA ASN A 135 -26.08 -5.51 1.67
C ASN A 135 -27.28 -4.77 2.27
N ALA A 136 -28.08 -4.13 1.42
CA ALA A 136 -29.32 -3.45 1.81
C ALA A 136 -30.51 -4.33 1.45
N ILE A 137 -31.30 -4.74 2.45
CA ILE A 137 -32.43 -5.66 2.31
C ILE A 137 -33.74 -4.92 2.65
N PRO A 138 -34.68 -4.78 1.73
CA PRO A 138 -35.97 -4.16 2.03
C PRO A 138 -36.75 -4.98 3.07
N VAL A 139 -37.42 -4.27 4.00
CA VAL A 139 -38.19 -4.91 5.09
C VAL A 139 -39.42 -5.64 4.55
N SER A 140 -40.10 -5.02 3.58
CA SER A 140 -41.27 -5.58 2.86
C SER A 140 -41.45 -4.87 1.53
N ALA A 141 -42.22 -5.45 0.64
CA ALA A 141 -42.58 -4.80 -0.63
C ALA A 141 -43.31 -3.47 -0.35
N GLY A 142 -42.80 -2.36 -0.93
CA GLY A 142 -43.38 -1.03 -0.76
C GLY A 142 -42.96 -0.29 0.53
N SER A 143 -42.07 -0.86 1.35
CA SER A 143 -41.52 -0.17 2.54
C SER A 143 -40.42 0.80 2.17
N ASP A 144 -40.40 1.99 2.79
CA ASP A 144 -39.30 2.97 2.73
C ASP A 144 -38.18 2.67 3.74
N SER A 145 -38.20 1.47 4.35
CA SER A 145 -37.23 1.04 5.34
C SER A 145 -36.45 -0.18 4.88
N ILE A 146 -35.17 -0.21 5.26
CA ILE A 146 -34.25 -1.30 4.95
C ILE A 146 -33.56 -1.80 6.20
N ASP A 147 -33.16 -3.07 6.19
CA ASP A 147 -32.16 -3.63 7.06
C ASP A 147 -30.81 -3.68 6.32
N VAL A 148 -29.75 -3.30 7.00
CA VAL A 148 -28.40 -3.34 6.45
C VAL A 148 -27.67 -4.52 7.08
N VAL A 149 -27.11 -5.39 6.23
CA VAL A 149 -26.24 -6.50 6.64
C VAL A 149 -24.81 -6.14 6.24
N VAL A 150 -23.95 -6.08 7.23
CA VAL A 150 -22.51 -5.85 7.04
C VAL A 150 -21.80 -7.18 7.23
N GLU A 151 -21.32 -7.75 6.14
CA GLU A 151 -20.61 -9.02 6.11
C GLU A 151 -19.12 -8.73 6.06
N ILE A 152 -18.35 -9.29 7.00
CA ILE A 152 -16.92 -9.12 7.06
C ILE A 152 -16.21 -10.45 7.19
N LYS A 153 -15.01 -10.50 6.65
CA LYS A 153 -14.09 -11.61 6.78
C LYS A 153 -12.75 -11.10 7.27
N ASP A 154 -12.31 -11.64 8.40
CA ASP A 154 -11.01 -11.31 8.98
C ASP A 154 -9.87 -11.95 8.17
N VAL A 155 -8.72 -11.28 8.17
CA VAL A 155 -7.44 -11.85 7.77
C VAL A 155 -6.80 -12.52 8.98
N PHE A 156 -5.94 -13.51 8.79
CA PHE A 156 -5.09 -14.01 9.87
C PHE A 156 -4.08 -12.93 10.25
N SER A 157 -4.26 -12.33 11.42
CA SER A 157 -3.65 -11.06 11.80
C SER A 157 -2.22 -11.17 12.31
N LEU A 158 -1.78 -12.38 12.72
CA LEU A 158 -0.41 -12.60 13.12
C LEU A 158 0.47 -12.80 11.88
N GLY A 159 1.48 -11.98 11.77
CA GLY A 159 2.39 -11.94 10.64
C GLY A 159 3.85 -11.80 11.06
N GLY A 160 4.73 -11.86 10.10
CA GLY A 160 6.14 -11.59 10.30
C GLY A 160 6.88 -11.48 8.99
N ALA A 161 8.07 -10.91 9.05
CA ALA A 161 8.98 -10.82 7.93
C ALA A 161 10.40 -11.19 8.37
N ILE A 162 11.13 -11.77 7.45
CA ILE A 162 12.56 -12.04 7.59
C ILE A 162 13.25 -11.21 6.52
N GLY A 163 13.96 -10.15 6.92
CA GLY A 163 14.63 -9.28 5.97
C GLY A 163 15.95 -9.84 5.47
N ASN A 164 16.75 -10.38 6.36
CA ASN A 164 17.97 -11.10 6.03
C ASN A 164 18.04 -12.37 6.86
N LEU A 165 18.52 -13.44 6.28
CA LEU A 165 18.80 -14.68 6.98
C LEU A 165 20.22 -15.12 6.64
N GLY A 166 21.18 -14.68 7.47
CA GLY A 166 22.59 -14.98 7.29
C GLY A 166 23.31 -15.14 8.61
N LEU A 167 24.41 -15.89 8.62
CA LEU A 167 25.21 -16.12 9.84
C LEU A 167 25.79 -14.85 10.45
N LYS A 168 26.04 -13.81 9.63
CA LYS A 168 26.59 -12.54 10.09
C LYS A 168 25.52 -11.52 10.43
N ARG A 169 24.39 -11.52 9.70
CA ARG A 169 23.30 -10.57 9.93
C ARG A 169 21.96 -11.22 9.65
N SER A 170 21.07 -11.11 10.61
CA SER A 170 19.68 -11.60 10.50
C SER A 170 18.74 -10.59 11.16
N ASN A 171 17.62 -10.29 10.50
CA ASN A 171 16.57 -9.48 11.10
C ASN A 171 15.20 -10.15 10.92
N VAL A 172 14.42 -10.10 11.99
CA VAL A 172 13.08 -10.69 12.07
C VAL A 172 12.12 -9.64 12.60
N GLN A 173 10.95 -9.57 11.98
CA GLN A 173 9.81 -8.78 12.45
C GLN A 173 8.67 -9.73 12.80
N LEU A 174 8.03 -9.47 13.92
CA LEU A 174 6.74 -10.07 14.31
C LEU A 174 5.70 -8.98 14.37
N ARG A 175 4.52 -9.26 13.85
CA ARG A 175 3.43 -8.29 13.75
C ARG A 175 2.10 -8.97 14.08
N GLU A 176 1.29 -8.31 14.92
CA GLU A 176 -0.12 -8.66 15.17
C GLU A 176 -0.98 -7.45 14.78
N ASP A 177 -1.84 -7.58 13.77
CA ASP A 177 -2.64 -6.47 13.23
C ASP A 177 -4.05 -6.36 13.79
N ASN A 178 -4.44 -7.28 14.66
CA ASN A 178 -5.77 -7.28 15.28
C ASN A 178 -5.72 -7.72 16.74
N PHE A 179 -4.84 -7.10 17.50
CA PHE A 179 -4.58 -7.47 18.89
C PHE A 179 -5.88 -7.62 19.69
N ALA A 180 -6.17 -8.83 20.14
CA ALA A 180 -7.39 -9.19 20.87
C ALA A 180 -8.70 -8.81 20.14
N GLY A 181 -8.72 -8.74 18.81
CA GLY A 181 -9.89 -8.36 18.02
C GLY A 181 -10.25 -6.88 18.08
N THR A 182 -9.33 -6.01 18.49
CA THR A 182 -9.56 -4.56 18.64
C THR A 182 -9.25 -3.75 17.38
N GLY A 183 -8.67 -4.36 16.36
CA GLY A 183 -8.18 -3.68 15.15
C GLY A 183 -6.88 -2.90 15.35
N ASN A 184 -6.31 -2.88 16.56
CA ASN A 184 -5.01 -2.26 16.82
C ASN A 184 -3.86 -3.21 16.45
N ALA A 185 -2.69 -2.64 16.13
CA ALA A 185 -1.52 -3.43 15.78
C ALA A 185 -0.36 -3.24 16.76
N GLY A 186 0.42 -4.30 16.91
CA GLY A 186 1.71 -4.28 17.59
C GLY A 186 2.77 -4.92 16.71
N ILE A 187 3.94 -4.29 16.64
CA ILE A 187 5.09 -4.77 15.86
C ILE A 187 6.30 -4.85 16.77
N VAL A 188 7.07 -5.91 16.65
CA VAL A 188 8.36 -6.08 17.32
C VAL A 188 9.38 -6.49 16.28
N ASP A 189 10.49 -5.76 16.25
CA ASP A 189 11.62 -6.00 15.37
C ASP A 189 12.84 -6.43 16.18
N ALA A 190 13.59 -7.40 15.68
CA ALA A 190 14.86 -7.85 16.24
C ALA A 190 15.92 -7.96 15.14
N LEU A 191 17.13 -7.48 15.43
CA LEU A 191 18.30 -7.60 14.58
C LEU A 191 19.41 -8.29 15.33
N TYR A 192 20.09 -9.23 14.68
CA TYR A 192 21.41 -9.71 15.02
C TYR A 192 22.40 -9.29 13.92
N ASP A 193 23.53 -8.68 14.31
CA ASP A 193 24.62 -8.33 13.38
C ASP A 193 25.97 -8.55 14.10
N ALA A 194 26.76 -9.52 13.61
CA ALA A 194 28.04 -9.89 14.18
C ALA A 194 29.11 -8.78 14.10
N ASP A 195 28.99 -7.89 13.12
CA ASP A 195 29.93 -6.77 12.92
C ASP A 195 29.61 -5.56 13.84
N ARG A 196 28.50 -5.60 14.56
CA ARG A 196 28.01 -4.53 15.41
C ARG A 196 28.65 -4.64 16.81
N LYS A 197 29.12 -3.53 17.41
CA LYS A 197 29.69 -3.53 18.78
C LYS A 197 28.74 -4.12 19.83
N ASN A 198 27.44 -3.92 19.66
CA ASN A 198 26.38 -4.64 20.37
C ASN A 198 25.57 -5.42 19.33
N ASN A 199 25.79 -6.73 19.27
CA ASN A 199 25.27 -7.61 18.21
C ASN A 199 23.74 -7.59 18.09
N PHE A 200 23.00 -7.28 19.15
CA PHE A 200 21.54 -7.26 19.14
C PHE A 200 20.99 -5.85 19.11
N ALA A 201 19.88 -5.70 18.37
CA ALA A 201 19.09 -4.50 18.32
C ALA A 201 17.61 -4.83 18.27
N PHE A 202 16.78 -3.93 18.80
CA PHE A 202 15.34 -4.12 18.91
C PHE A 202 14.59 -2.87 18.47
N GLY A 203 13.37 -3.07 18.00
CA GLY A 203 12.39 -2.05 17.71
C GLY A 203 11.01 -2.49 18.14
N GLY A 204 10.11 -1.53 18.23
CA GLY A 204 8.70 -1.80 18.49
C GLY A 204 7.82 -0.65 18.05
N GLU A 205 6.62 -0.97 17.60
CA GLU A 205 5.59 -0.01 17.20
C GLU A 205 4.24 -0.47 17.75
N TYR A 206 3.44 0.49 18.19
CA TYR A 206 2.04 0.30 18.48
C TYR A 206 1.21 1.24 17.61
N GLU A 207 0.19 0.67 16.95
CA GLU A 207 -0.77 1.40 16.12
C GLU A 207 -2.18 1.23 16.68
N SER A 208 -2.82 2.35 17.01
CA SER A 208 -4.24 2.40 17.40
C SER A 208 -5.06 2.97 16.27
N ARG A 209 -5.94 2.16 15.70
CA ARG A 209 -6.77 2.53 14.55
C ARG A 209 -8.13 3.01 15.00
N ASN A 210 -8.63 4.06 14.34
CA ASN A 210 -9.93 4.68 14.63
C ASN A 210 -10.13 4.97 16.12
N ILE A 211 -9.22 5.76 16.70
CA ILE A 211 -9.20 6.10 18.13
C ILE A 211 -10.57 6.65 18.56
N GLY A 212 -11.24 5.91 19.45
CA GLY A 212 -12.53 6.31 19.97
C GLY A 212 -13.70 6.40 18.95
N GLY A 213 -13.51 5.98 17.70
CA GLY A 213 -14.50 6.16 16.62
C GLY A 213 -14.38 7.49 15.88
N SER A 214 -13.25 8.19 16.05
CA SER A 214 -12.97 9.51 15.45
C SER A 214 -12.43 9.43 14.02
N PHE A 215 -12.13 8.20 13.53
CA PHE A 215 -11.41 7.95 12.29
C PHE A 215 -10.00 8.56 12.28
N ILE A 216 -9.39 8.66 13.45
CA ILE A 216 -7.99 9.03 13.62
C ILE A 216 -7.20 7.76 13.92
N ASP A 217 -6.15 7.53 13.15
CA ASP A 217 -5.17 6.49 13.40
C ASP A 217 -3.94 7.11 14.06
N GLY A 218 -3.42 6.46 15.10
CA GLY A 218 -2.24 6.92 15.84
C GLY A 218 -1.19 5.83 15.88
N ARG A 219 0.07 6.19 15.66
CA ARG A 219 1.24 5.30 15.77
C ARG A 219 2.28 5.91 16.67
N ILE A 220 2.93 5.08 17.48
CA ILE A 220 4.12 5.44 18.25
C ILE A 220 5.11 4.29 18.13
N GLY A 221 6.36 4.62 17.91
CA GLY A 221 7.38 3.59 17.72
C GLY A 221 8.78 4.04 18.06
N TYR A 222 9.62 3.03 18.27
CA TYR A 222 11.05 3.13 18.43
C TYR A 222 11.73 2.01 17.65
N GLN A 223 12.81 2.35 16.94
CA GLN A 223 13.65 1.37 16.26
C GLN A 223 15.12 1.74 16.40
N SER A 224 15.94 0.82 16.94
CA SER A 224 17.37 1.08 17.17
C SER A 224 18.26 0.73 15.98
N PHE A 225 17.69 0.28 14.88
CA PHE A 225 18.39 -0.10 13.63
C PHE A 225 17.62 0.35 12.40
N TYR A 226 17.00 1.54 12.50
CA TYR A 226 16.30 2.14 11.37
C TYR A 226 17.29 2.38 10.20
N PRO A 227 16.94 2.12 8.95
CA PRO A 227 17.82 2.37 7.82
C PRO A 227 18.22 3.83 7.75
N ALA A 228 19.52 4.11 7.88
CA ALA A 228 20.02 5.46 7.78
C ALA A 228 19.98 5.97 6.34
N PHE A 229 19.70 7.26 6.16
CA PHE A 229 19.62 7.87 4.83
C PHE A 229 21.00 8.21 4.26
N ALA A 230 22.03 8.34 5.09
CA ALA A 230 23.36 8.74 4.66
C ALA A 230 24.45 8.06 5.49
N GLY A 231 25.40 7.43 4.83
CA GLY A 231 26.67 6.95 5.39
C GLY A 231 26.60 5.79 6.39
N PRO A 232 26.00 5.94 7.59
CA PRO A 232 25.92 4.84 8.54
C PRO A 232 24.94 3.76 8.06
N LYS A 233 25.15 2.52 8.49
CA LYS A 233 24.25 1.40 8.16
C LYS A 233 22.87 1.57 8.79
N GLU A 234 22.81 2.23 9.98
CA GLU A 234 21.59 2.36 10.79
C GLU A 234 21.61 3.59 11.71
N GLU A 235 20.42 3.99 12.11
CA GLU A 235 20.18 5.04 13.11
C GLU A 235 19.10 4.61 14.10
N ASN A 236 19.02 5.28 15.25
CA ASN A 236 17.87 5.18 16.13
C ASN A 236 16.80 6.15 15.64
N ASN A 237 15.57 5.67 15.60
CA ASN A 237 14.39 6.46 15.26
C ASN A 237 13.34 6.35 16.36
N TYR A 238 12.86 7.50 16.86
CA TYR A 238 11.69 7.63 17.71
C TYR A 238 10.64 8.42 16.94
N TYR A 239 9.42 7.95 16.89
CA TYR A 239 8.39 8.66 16.13
C TYR A 239 7.00 8.52 16.73
N ILE A 240 6.18 9.51 16.42
CA ILE A 240 4.74 9.54 16.63
C ILE A 240 4.06 10.04 15.36
N SER A 241 2.93 9.43 15.02
CA SER A 241 2.11 9.80 13.86
C SER A 241 0.65 9.81 14.25
N LEU A 242 -0.09 10.83 13.82
CA LEU A 242 -1.55 10.94 13.95
C LEU A 242 -2.11 11.29 12.58
N VAL A 243 -2.98 10.43 12.04
CA VAL A 243 -3.52 10.59 10.69
C VAL A 243 -5.04 10.49 10.70
N LYS A 244 -5.70 11.43 10.06
CA LYS A 244 -7.13 11.36 9.73
C LYS A 244 -7.30 11.46 8.21
N PRO A 245 -7.26 10.35 7.48
CA PRO A 245 -7.40 10.34 6.02
C PRO A 245 -8.80 10.76 5.57
N LEU A 246 -8.91 11.21 4.32
CA LEU A 246 -10.19 11.53 3.68
C LEU A 246 -10.83 10.25 3.13
N PHE A 247 -11.49 9.45 3.97
CA PHE A 247 -12.10 8.17 3.58
C PHE A 247 -13.31 8.31 2.66
N ASN A 248 -14.09 9.38 2.87
CA ASN A 248 -15.27 9.64 2.08
C ASN A 248 -15.40 11.12 1.73
N ARG A 249 -16.18 11.40 0.73
CA ARG A 249 -16.39 12.74 0.17
C ARG A 249 -17.13 13.73 1.07
N TYR A 250 -17.72 13.27 2.18
CA TYR A 250 -18.50 14.09 3.10
C TYR A 250 -17.72 14.44 4.38
N MET A 251 -16.48 14.01 4.50
CA MET A 251 -15.63 14.42 5.63
C MET A 251 -15.25 15.88 5.51
N LYS A 252 -15.40 16.60 6.63
CA LYS A 252 -15.09 18.03 6.72
C LYS A 252 -13.60 18.30 6.80
N TRP A 253 -12.90 17.55 7.67
CA TRP A 253 -11.49 17.72 7.99
C TRP A 253 -10.70 16.45 7.71
N THR A 254 -9.52 16.64 7.18
CA THR A 254 -8.47 15.63 7.05
C THR A 254 -7.17 16.24 7.53
N TYR A 255 -6.32 15.49 8.21
CA TYR A 255 -5.06 15.99 8.74
C TYR A 255 -4.08 14.86 9.03
N GLU A 256 -2.83 15.25 9.16
CA GLU A 256 -1.72 14.39 9.53
C GLU A 256 -0.72 15.18 10.36
N LEU A 257 -0.17 14.56 11.37
CA LEU A 257 0.92 15.06 12.20
C LEU A 257 1.93 13.93 12.36
N ASP A 258 3.13 14.13 11.88
CA ASP A 258 4.26 13.26 12.07
C ASP A 258 5.38 14.00 12.79
N ALA A 259 5.93 13.38 13.81
CA ALA A 259 7.11 13.89 14.49
C ALA A 259 8.08 12.75 14.73
N SER A 260 9.35 12.97 14.42
CA SER A 260 10.40 11.97 14.62
C SER A 260 11.70 12.59 15.09
N TYR A 261 12.48 11.79 15.80
CA TYR A 261 13.81 12.12 16.26
C TYR A 261 14.77 11.00 15.89
N HIS A 262 15.85 11.36 15.22
CA HIS A 262 16.83 10.46 14.65
C HIS A 262 18.21 10.73 15.21
N SER A 263 18.96 9.68 15.50
CA SER A 263 20.34 9.81 15.96
C SER A 263 21.18 8.58 15.64
N THR A 264 22.43 8.79 15.24
CA THR A 264 23.38 7.71 15.04
C THR A 264 24.09 7.32 16.33
N ARG A 265 24.63 6.09 16.37
CA ARG A 265 25.53 5.59 17.42
C ARG A 265 26.79 5.02 16.79
N ASN A 266 27.90 5.02 17.55
CA ASN A 266 29.13 4.39 17.09
C ASN A 266 29.08 2.87 17.29
N LEU A 267 28.58 2.16 16.30
CA LEU A 267 28.35 0.70 16.35
C LEU A 267 29.32 -0.09 15.47
N TYR A 268 29.91 0.52 14.44
CA TYR A 268 30.69 -0.18 13.42
C TYR A 268 32.08 0.39 13.15
N SER A 269 32.38 1.58 13.65
CA SER A 269 33.57 2.33 13.23
C SER A 269 34.47 2.69 14.41
N PRO A 270 35.78 2.99 14.19
CA PRO A 270 36.61 3.70 15.14
C PRO A 270 36.02 5.08 15.48
N ASP A 271 36.27 5.58 16.66
CA ASP A 271 35.66 6.83 17.14
C ASP A 271 35.99 8.04 16.24
N SER A 272 37.25 8.14 15.76
CA SER A 272 37.64 9.21 14.83
C SER A 272 36.83 9.23 13.55
N VAL A 273 36.60 8.07 12.97
CA VAL A 273 35.76 7.91 11.73
C VAL A 273 34.31 8.21 12.04
N TYR A 274 33.81 7.74 13.18
CA TYR A 274 32.43 8.00 13.58
C TYR A 274 32.13 9.49 13.71
N PHE A 275 32.95 10.23 14.45
CA PHE A 275 32.76 11.67 14.65
C PHE A 275 32.95 12.49 13.37
N SER A 276 33.88 12.08 12.51
CA SER A 276 34.17 12.75 11.26
C SER A 276 33.09 12.53 10.20
N ASN A 277 32.65 11.29 9.99
CA ASN A 277 31.91 10.90 8.78
C ASN A 277 30.49 10.41 9.03
N VAL A 278 30.15 10.03 10.29
CA VAL A 278 28.93 9.24 10.54
C VAL A 278 27.97 9.95 11.49
N ARG A 279 28.49 10.65 12.51
CA ARG A 279 27.68 11.20 13.59
C ARG A 279 26.74 12.29 13.11
N TYR A 280 25.43 12.04 13.23
CA TYR A 280 24.40 13.06 13.06
C TYR A 280 23.22 12.84 14.01
N ARG A 281 22.42 13.90 14.15
CA ARG A 281 21.21 13.92 14.94
C ARG A 281 20.26 14.97 14.37
N TYR A 282 19.01 14.59 14.14
CA TYR A 282 18.00 15.53 13.64
C TYR A 282 16.60 15.22 14.16
N SER A 283 15.75 16.22 14.12
CA SER A 283 14.31 16.11 14.33
C SER A 283 13.56 16.48 13.06
N ASN A 284 12.48 15.79 12.82
CA ASN A 284 11.54 16.08 11.73
C ASN A 284 10.14 16.25 12.31
N VAL A 285 9.47 17.33 11.92
CA VAL A 285 8.06 17.58 12.23
C VAL A 285 7.37 17.97 10.94
N GLU A 286 6.33 17.23 10.59
CA GLU A 286 5.47 17.53 9.48
C GLU A 286 4.01 17.53 9.96
N ALA A 287 3.29 18.57 9.63
CA ALA A 287 1.87 18.68 9.96
C ALA A 287 1.11 19.25 8.77
N TRP A 288 0.00 18.65 8.40
CA TRP A 288 -0.90 19.24 7.43
C TRP A 288 -2.35 19.10 7.85
N ALA A 289 -3.17 20.04 7.41
CA ALA A 289 -4.62 20.01 7.62
C ALA A 289 -5.34 20.44 6.34
N GLY A 290 -6.37 19.71 5.98
CA GLY A 290 -7.21 19.99 4.82
C GLY A 290 -8.67 20.16 5.20
N TYR A 291 -9.32 21.18 4.62
CA TYR A 291 -10.73 21.46 4.78
C TYR A 291 -11.46 21.22 3.47
N ASN A 292 -12.42 20.31 3.47
CA ASN A 292 -13.28 20.02 2.33
C ASN A 292 -14.43 21.03 2.28
N ILE A 293 -14.42 21.96 1.34
CA ILE A 293 -15.40 23.05 1.22
C ILE A 293 -16.80 22.52 0.98
N ASN A 294 -16.93 21.47 0.17
CA ASN A 294 -18.21 20.91 -0.27
C ASN A 294 -18.70 19.73 0.59
N TRP A 295 -18.26 19.57 1.84
CA TRP A 295 -18.57 18.43 2.68
C TRP A 295 -20.07 18.26 2.99
N LYS A 296 -20.86 19.34 3.03
CA LYS A 296 -22.31 19.33 3.28
C LYS A 296 -23.16 19.10 2.03
N ASP A 297 -22.55 19.07 0.86
CA ASP A 297 -23.28 19.02 -0.37
C ASP A 297 -23.64 17.56 -0.71
N PHE A 298 -24.91 17.22 -0.51
CA PHE A 298 -25.49 15.89 -0.67
C PHE A 298 -26.41 15.78 -1.90
N THR A 299 -26.22 16.61 -2.93
CA THR A 299 -27.07 16.58 -4.12
C THR A 299 -26.87 15.30 -4.93
N LEU A 300 -27.83 14.40 -4.90
CA LEU A 300 -27.72 13.00 -5.34
C LEU A 300 -27.66 12.79 -6.86
N LYS A 301 -28.36 13.63 -7.64
CA LYS A 301 -28.53 13.38 -9.09
C LYS A 301 -27.22 13.38 -9.90
N GLU A 302 -26.15 14.02 -9.42
CA GLU A 302 -24.87 14.12 -10.15
C GLU A 302 -23.63 13.94 -9.27
N GLU A 303 -23.77 13.26 -8.15
CA GLU A 303 -22.70 13.12 -7.16
C GLU A 303 -21.41 12.52 -7.75
N SER A 304 -21.53 11.54 -8.65
CA SER A 304 -20.38 10.92 -9.34
C SER A 304 -19.63 11.89 -10.28
N LYS A 305 -20.29 12.96 -10.73
CA LYS A 305 -19.72 13.95 -11.64
C LYS A 305 -19.21 15.21 -10.92
N LYS A 306 -19.53 15.36 -9.64
CA LYS A 306 -19.29 16.57 -8.87
C LYS A 306 -17.82 16.81 -8.60
N LEU A 307 -17.35 18.00 -8.93
CA LEU A 307 -16.01 18.46 -8.58
C LEU A 307 -16.01 19.04 -7.16
N ARG A 308 -15.18 18.48 -6.30
CA ARG A 308 -15.01 18.90 -4.91
C ARG A 308 -13.78 19.75 -4.75
N LYS A 309 -13.77 20.58 -3.71
CA LYS A 309 -12.71 21.54 -3.42
C LYS A 309 -12.17 21.31 -2.03
N LEU A 310 -10.85 21.20 -1.92
CA LEU A 310 -10.15 21.07 -0.66
C LEU A 310 -9.09 22.16 -0.56
N ILE A 311 -9.05 22.85 0.56
CA ILE A 311 -7.96 23.76 0.91
C ILE A 311 -7.12 23.09 1.98
N GLY A 312 -5.81 23.07 1.79
CA GLY A 312 -4.86 22.49 2.74
C GLY A 312 -3.75 23.45 3.11
N VAL A 313 -3.22 23.28 4.31
CA VAL A 313 -2.01 23.93 4.78
C VAL A 313 -1.07 22.87 5.32
N ARG A 314 0.20 22.95 4.96
CA ARG A 314 1.27 22.02 5.39
C ARG A 314 2.41 22.81 6.02
N TYR A 315 2.83 22.37 7.18
CA TYR A 315 4.05 22.81 7.86
C TYR A 315 5.09 21.71 7.80
N ILE A 316 6.33 22.07 7.50
CA ILE A 316 7.48 21.17 7.42
C ILE A 316 8.61 21.77 8.24
N ASN A 317 9.25 20.97 9.07
CA ASN A 317 10.46 21.39 9.79
C ASN A 317 11.39 20.19 10.02
N GLN A 318 12.48 20.13 9.27
CA GLN A 318 13.60 19.21 9.47
C GLN A 318 14.80 19.99 9.96
N LYS A 319 15.30 19.66 11.14
CA LYS A 319 16.41 20.38 11.76
C LYS A 319 17.48 19.42 12.23
N PHE A 320 18.69 19.59 11.71
CA PHE A 320 19.88 18.91 12.17
C PHE A 320 20.47 19.65 13.37
N GLN A 321 20.56 18.97 14.52
CA GLN A 321 21.24 19.42 15.71
C GLN A 321 22.73 19.11 15.62
N GLU A 322 23.08 18.01 14.94
CA GLU A 322 24.46 17.59 14.70
C GLU A 322 24.56 17.04 13.27
N VAL A 323 25.68 17.34 12.63
CA VAL A 323 26.07 16.79 11.33
C VAL A 323 27.48 16.20 11.44
N PRO A 324 27.86 15.23 10.55
CA PRO A 324 29.22 14.70 10.54
C PRO A 324 30.25 15.80 10.42
N GLY A 325 31.43 15.62 11.06
CA GLY A 325 32.46 16.65 11.19
C GLY A 325 32.87 17.29 9.86
N ILE A 326 33.00 16.50 8.80
CA ILE A 326 33.35 16.97 7.45
C ILE A 326 32.29 17.89 6.82
N TYR A 327 31.01 17.78 7.21
CA TYR A 327 29.91 18.59 6.68
C TYR A 327 29.55 19.80 7.54
N LYS A 328 30.35 20.12 8.56
CA LYS A 328 30.19 21.36 9.31
C LYS A 328 30.55 22.59 8.47
N SER A 329 31.53 22.45 7.57
CA SER A 329 32.00 23.48 6.67
C SER A 329 31.69 23.23 5.18
N LEU A 330 31.37 22.01 4.84
CA LEU A 330 31.04 21.60 3.46
C LEU A 330 29.54 21.30 3.35
N TYR A 331 28.88 21.93 2.39
CA TYR A 331 27.47 21.63 2.13
C TYR A 331 27.28 20.19 1.62
N ASN A 332 26.30 19.50 2.21
CA ASN A 332 25.76 18.25 1.68
C ASN A 332 24.24 18.29 1.80
N TRP A 333 23.55 18.07 0.69
CA TRP A 333 22.10 18.14 0.59
C TRP A 333 21.38 17.21 1.58
N GLN A 334 21.98 16.06 1.93
CA GLN A 334 21.41 15.06 2.84
C GLN A 334 21.27 15.61 4.29
N TYR A 335 22.15 16.53 4.69
CA TYR A 335 22.15 17.13 6.04
C TYR A 335 21.57 18.55 6.05
N ALA A 336 20.81 18.90 5.02
CA ALA A 336 20.24 20.24 4.89
C ALA A 336 19.05 20.44 5.82
N ASN A 337 19.06 21.56 6.58
CA ASN A 337 17.88 22.01 7.28
C ASN A 337 16.81 22.47 6.28
N LEU A 338 15.55 22.14 6.57
CA LEU A 338 14.40 22.55 5.76
C LEU A 338 13.27 22.95 6.69
N SER A 339 12.72 24.13 6.53
CA SER A 339 11.45 24.53 7.15
C SER A 339 10.58 25.23 6.14
N GLY A 340 9.25 25.18 6.33
CA GLY A 340 8.36 25.83 5.40
C GLY A 340 6.90 25.71 5.76
N VAL A 341 6.10 26.59 5.16
CA VAL A 341 4.65 26.57 5.20
C VAL A 341 4.13 26.64 3.77
N LEU A 342 3.33 25.66 3.39
CA LEU A 342 2.73 25.56 2.07
C LEU A 342 1.20 25.55 2.18
N ALA A 343 0.54 26.22 1.27
CA ALA A 343 -0.91 26.18 1.10
C ALA A 343 -1.26 25.53 -0.23
N THR A 344 -2.28 24.68 -0.24
CA THR A 344 -2.71 23.93 -1.42
C THR A 344 -4.20 24.13 -1.67
N LEU A 345 -4.57 24.37 -2.90
CA LEU A 345 -5.95 24.32 -3.39
C LEU A 345 -6.09 23.12 -4.32
N THR A 346 -6.95 22.17 -3.95
CA THR A 346 -7.19 20.96 -4.73
C THR A 346 -8.63 20.89 -5.22
N PHE A 347 -8.80 20.64 -6.51
CA PHE A 347 -10.05 20.28 -7.15
C PHE A 347 -10.01 18.79 -7.48
N TYR A 348 -11.00 18.04 -7.01
CA TYR A 348 -10.99 16.60 -7.25
C TYR A 348 -12.38 16.04 -7.47
N ARG A 349 -12.43 14.99 -8.27
CA ARG A 349 -13.57 14.10 -8.41
C ARG A 349 -13.03 12.69 -8.35
N GLN A 350 -13.47 11.90 -7.39
CA GLN A 350 -12.98 10.55 -7.19
C GLN A 350 -14.15 9.61 -6.97
N ASN A 351 -14.28 8.64 -7.85
CA ASN A 351 -15.16 7.49 -7.74
C ASN A 351 -14.29 6.24 -7.65
N PHE A 352 -14.91 5.12 -7.39
CA PHE A 352 -14.21 3.83 -7.32
C PHE A 352 -15.01 2.79 -8.07
N SER A 353 -14.30 1.92 -8.77
CA SER A 353 -14.86 0.76 -9.45
C SER A 353 -14.30 -0.51 -8.86
N LYS A 354 -15.21 -1.45 -8.54
CA LYS A 354 -14.85 -2.75 -8.00
C LYS A 354 -14.39 -3.67 -9.15
N THR A 355 -13.24 -4.30 -8.97
CA THR A 355 -12.68 -5.27 -9.91
C THR A 355 -11.84 -6.32 -9.18
N LYS A 356 -11.15 -7.21 -9.90
CA LYS A 356 -10.30 -8.26 -9.33
C LYS A 356 -9.03 -8.43 -10.16
N TYR A 357 -7.99 -9.06 -9.59
CA TYR A 357 -6.76 -9.43 -10.29
C TYR A 357 -5.96 -8.23 -10.82
N ILE A 358 -5.77 -7.19 -9.97
CA ILE A 358 -4.87 -6.08 -10.26
C ILE A 358 -3.68 -6.13 -9.31
N TYR A 359 -3.94 -6.15 -8.00
CA TYR A 359 -2.91 -6.24 -6.95
C TYR A 359 -3.01 -7.54 -6.15
N GLY A 360 -4.13 -8.24 -6.23
CA GLY A 360 -4.44 -9.46 -5.53
C GLY A 360 -4.86 -10.60 -6.46
N PHE A 361 -5.03 -11.79 -5.88
CA PHE A 361 -5.30 -13.02 -6.62
C PHE A 361 -6.78 -13.42 -6.56
N GLY A 362 -7.67 -12.45 -6.80
CA GLY A 362 -9.11 -12.67 -6.94
C GLY A 362 -9.98 -12.09 -5.81
N ARG A 363 -9.42 -11.35 -4.86
CA ARG A 363 -10.21 -10.53 -3.92
C ARG A 363 -10.82 -9.33 -4.62
N ASN A 364 -11.83 -8.71 -4.00
CA ASN A 364 -12.38 -7.45 -4.46
C ASN A 364 -11.36 -6.32 -4.27
N GLU A 365 -11.20 -5.50 -5.30
CA GLU A 365 -10.28 -4.36 -5.34
C GLU A 365 -11.02 -3.12 -5.82
N ASP A 366 -10.81 -2.01 -5.12
CA ASP A 366 -11.45 -0.73 -5.41
C ASP A 366 -10.47 0.18 -6.15
N ILE A 367 -10.62 0.31 -7.45
CA ILE A 367 -9.73 1.09 -8.31
C ILE A 367 -10.32 2.48 -8.52
N PRO A 368 -9.53 3.55 -8.27
CA PRO A 368 -10.01 4.92 -8.40
C PRO A 368 -10.27 5.31 -9.85
N GLU A 369 -11.31 6.12 -10.05
CA GLU A 369 -11.63 6.81 -11.30
C GLU A 369 -11.89 8.28 -11.04
N GLY A 370 -11.34 9.17 -11.84
CA GLY A 370 -11.60 10.58 -11.69
C GLY A 370 -10.49 11.50 -12.14
N VAL A 371 -10.48 12.67 -11.51
CA VAL A 371 -9.51 13.74 -11.79
C VAL A 371 -9.13 14.42 -10.49
N LEU A 372 -7.87 14.79 -10.39
CA LEU A 372 -7.33 15.63 -9.33
C LEU A 372 -6.46 16.72 -9.93
N LEU A 373 -6.68 17.95 -9.52
CA LEU A 373 -5.92 19.13 -9.91
C LEU A 373 -5.55 19.89 -8.65
N SER A 374 -4.26 20.09 -8.38
CA SER A 374 -3.78 20.81 -7.21
C SER A 374 -2.81 21.90 -7.58
N PHE A 375 -2.95 23.05 -6.92
CA PHE A 375 -2.01 24.17 -6.94
C PHE A 375 -1.49 24.35 -5.52
N THR A 376 -0.18 24.38 -5.37
CA THR A 376 0.50 24.57 -4.09
C THR A 376 1.40 25.79 -4.17
N SER A 377 1.36 26.63 -3.15
CA SER A 377 2.28 27.76 -3.03
C SER A 377 2.61 28.01 -1.56
N GLY A 378 3.73 28.65 -1.30
CA GLY A 378 4.15 28.98 0.06
C GLY A 378 5.61 29.40 0.11
N PHE A 379 6.18 29.31 1.31
CA PHE A 379 7.57 29.66 1.56
C PHE A 379 8.30 28.52 2.23
N THR A 380 9.53 28.31 1.79
CA THR A 380 10.46 27.37 2.43
C THR A 380 11.78 28.05 2.70
N ILE A 381 12.45 27.59 3.73
CA ILE A 381 13.82 27.99 4.10
C ILE A 381 14.65 26.71 4.08
N LYS A 382 15.57 26.60 3.12
CA LYS A 382 16.54 25.50 3.04
C LYS A 382 17.94 26.07 3.22
N GLN A 383 18.64 25.64 4.27
CA GLN A 383 20.00 26.14 4.60
C GLN A 383 20.11 27.67 4.60
N ASN A 384 19.19 28.34 5.30
CA ASN A 384 19.09 29.80 5.40
C ASN A 384 18.70 30.54 4.09
N ASN A 385 18.43 29.80 3.00
CA ASN A 385 17.94 30.40 1.77
C ASN A 385 16.40 30.33 1.75
N SER A 386 15.77 31.47 1.91
CA SER A 386 14.29 31.62 1.90
C SER A 386 13.78 31.80 0.46
N ARG A 387 12.92 30.90 0.04
CA ARG A 387 12.39 30.91 -1.34
C ARG A 387 10.88 30.62 -1.38
N PRO A 388 10.09 31.40 -2.13
CA PRO A 388 8.74 31.01 -2.49
C PRO A 388 8.75 29.70 -3.27
N PHE A 389 7.80 28.81 -2.91
CA PHE A 389 7.53 27.55 -3.60
C PHE A 389 6.28 27.68 -4.45
N VAL A 390 6.29 27.09 -5.64
CA VAL A 390 5.14 26.91 -6.50
C VAL A 390 5.08 25.49 -7.02
N GLY A 391 3.89 24.89 -7.03
CA GLY A 391 3.69 23.52 -7.47
C GLY A 391 2.33 23.33 -8.15
N PHE A 392 2.34 22.48 -9.15
CA PHE A 392 1.18 22.04 -9.90
C PHE A 392 1.16 20.52 -9.96
N ASN A 393 -0.01 19.91 -9.74
CA ASN A 393 -0.20 18.47 -9.87
C ASN A 393 -1.54 18.18 -10.53
N PHE A 394 -1.50 17.43 -11.61
CA PHE A 394 -2.68 16.96 -12.33
C PHE A 394 -2.64 15.45 -12.44
N GLN A 395 -3.76 14.81 -12.12
CA GLN A 395 -3.93 13.35 -12.23
C GLN A 395 -5.29 13.07 -12.86
N HIS A 396 -5.32 12.09 -13.75
CA HIS A 396 -6.55 11.58 -14.31
C HIS A 396 -6.47 10.06 -14.43
N TYR A 397 -7.53 9.36 -14.04
CA TYR A 397 -7.62 7.90 -14.08
C TYR A 397 -9.00 7.44 -14.48
N ARG A 398 -9.06 6.44 -15.37
CA ARG A 398 -10.31 6.04 -15.96
C ARG A 398 -10.28 4.62 -16.51
N PHE A 399 -11.37 3.88 -16.29
CA PHE A 399 -11.69 2.70 -17.08
C PHE A 399 -12.37 3.08 -18.41
N ASN A 400 -12.06 2.35 -19.46
CA ASN A 400 -12.83 2.40 -20.68
C ASN A 400 -13.97 1.36 -20.64
N LYS A 401 -14.86 1.37 -21.65
CA LYS A 401 -15.99 0.44 -21.76
C LYS A 401 -15.58 -1.04 -21.87
N LYS A 402 -14.33 -1.33 -22.24
CA LYS A 402 -13.78 -2.70 -22.38
C LYS A 402 -13.12 -3.19 -21.09
N GLY A 403 -13.07 -2.36 -20.03
CA GLY A 403 -12.39 -2.69 -18.78
C GLY A 403 -10.88 -2.45 -18.78
N ASN A 404 -10.32 -1.77 -19.79
CA ASN A 404 -8.94 -1.31 -19.76
C ASN A 404 -8.85 -0.03 -18.93
N TYR A 405 -7.77 0.13 -18.20
CA TYR A 405 -7.51 1.28 -17.34
C TYR A 405 -6.36 2.12 -17.87
N LEU A 406 -6.52 3.43 -17.79
CA LEU A 406 -5.49 4.40 -18.11
C LEU A 406 -5.43 5.43 -17.00
N SER A 407 -4.25 5.67 -16.48
CA SER A 407 -3.98 6.80 -15.59
C SER A 407 -2.77 7.59 -16.07
N TYR A 408 -2.82 8.90 -15.87
CA TYR A 408 -1.67 9.75 -16.11
C TYR A 408 -1.57 10.84 -15.05
N THR A 409 -0.32 11.17 -14.72
CA THR A 409 0.06 12.18 -13.74
C THR A 409 1.04 13.15 -14.40
N VAL A 410 0.80 14.42 -14.19
CA VAL A 410 1.75 15.50 -14.55
C VAL A 410 1.98 16.33 -13.31
N ARG A 411 3.24 16.52 -12.92
CA ARG A 411 3.65 17.36 -11.81
C ARG A 411 4.76 18.29 -12.26
N ALA A 412 4.64 19.54 -11.86
CA ALA A 412 5.69 20.55 -12.03
C ALA A 412 5.79 21.35 -10.74
N GLU A 413 6.98 21.50 -10.21
CA GLU A 413 7.23 22.22 -8.97
C GLU A 413 8.60 22.89 -9.02
N GLY A 414 8.78 23.97 -8.27
CA GLY A 414 10.04 24.68 -8.20
C GLY A 414 9.99 25.85 -7.24
N TYR A 415 11.11 26.53 -7.13
CA TYR A 415 11.30 27.66 -6.24
C TYR A 415 11.60 28.92 -7.03
N LEU A 416 11.09 30.03 -6.55
CA LEU A 416 11.38 31.35 -7.14
C LEU A 416 12.47 32.03 -6.30
N HIS A 417 13.56 32.44 -6.92
CA HIS A 417 14.62 33.22 -6.29
C HIS A 417 15.14 34.29 -7.25
N GLN A 418 15.14 35.56 -6.83
CA GLN A 418 15.60 36.69 -7.63
C GLN A 418 15.07 36.71 -9.08
N ASN A 419 13.76 36.45 -9.27
CA ASN A 419 13.07 36.32 -10.55
C ASN A 419 13.48 35.14 -11.44
N HIS A 420 14.22 34.15 -10.91
CA HIS A 420 14.55 32.92 -11.59
C HIS A 420 13.88 31.72 -10.92
N LEU A 421 13.52 30.72 -11.72
CA LEU A 421 13.05 29.43 -11.20
C LEU A 421 14.25 28.52 -10.94
N GLU A 422 14.36 28.02 -9.71
CA GLU A 422 15.39 27.11 -9.21
C GLU A 422 14.80 25.78 -8.76
N ASP A 423 15.63 24.74 -8.74
CA ASP A 423 15.28 23.38 -8.32
C ASP A 423 13.93 22.91 -8.91
N ILE A 424 13.76 23.10 -10.22
CA ILE A 424 12.53 22.74 -10.93
C ILE A 424 12.48 21.22 -11.05
N ASN A 425 11.40 20.61 -10.61
CA ASN A 425 11.13 19.18 -10.76
C ASN A 425 9.92 18.99 -11.69
N LEU A 426 10.12 18.26 -12.77
CA LEU A 426 9.08 17.85 -13.72
C LEU A 426 8.87 16.36 -13.62
N LEU A 427 7.63 15.90 -13.55
CA LEU A 427 7.25 14.50 -13.57
C LEU A 427 6.08 14.28 -14.52
N GLY A 428 6.22 13.33 -15.42
CA GLY A 428 5.17 12.76 -16.23
C GLY A 428 5.11 11.25 -16.01
N SER A 429 3.93 10.71 -15.71
CA SER A 429 3.72 9.27 -15.56
C SER A 429 2.46 8.86 -16.28
N LEU A 430 2.52 7.75 -17.01
CA LEU A 430 1.40 7.10 -17.66
C LEU A 430 1.39 5.64 -17.25
N ALA A 431 0.29 5.15 -16.68
CA ALA A 431 0.11 3.76 -16.35
C ALA A 431 -1.14 3.21 -17.04
N TYR A 432 -0.98 2.06 -17.67
CA TYR A 432 -2.01 1.35 -18.38
C TYR A 432 -2.06 -0.10 -17.94
N PHE A 433 -3.24 -0.66 -17.79
CA PHE A 433 -3.45 -2.10 -17.79
C PHE A 433 -4.67 -2.49 -18.62
N ASP A 434 -4.62 -3.65 -19.22
CA ASP A 434 -5.71 -4.15 -20.03
C ASP A 434 -6.80 -4.84 -19.19
N HIS A 435 -7.93 -5.16 -19.84
CA HIS A 435 -8.96 -5.99 -19.24
C HIS A 435 -8.43 -7.41 -18.99
N LEU A 436 -8.96 -8.07 -17.98
CA LEU A 436 -8.58 -9.44 -17.67
C LEU A 436 -8.98 -10.38 -18.83
N LYS A 437 -8.02 -11.11 -19.37
CA LYS A 437 -8.21 -12.05 -20.48
C LYS A 437 -8.18 -13.49 -19.99
N ASN A 438 -8.99 -14.35 -20.58
CA ASN A 438 -8.89 -15.79 -20.40
C ASN A 438 -7.90 -16.36 -21.39
N ILE A 439 -6.95 -17.15 -20.92
CA ILE A 439 -6.04 -17.95 -21.73
C ILE A 439 -6.45 -19.43 -21.61
N GLY A 440 -6.94 -19.98 -22.72
CA GLY A 440 -7.59 -21.29 -22.69
C GLY A 440 -8.82 -21.27 -21.76
N THR A 441 -9.07 -22.39 -21.07
CA THR A 441 -10.27 -22.56 -20.24
C THR A 441 -10.13 -22.12 -18.79
N ARG A 442 -8.92 -21.77 -18.32
CA ARG A 442 -8.68 -21.68 -16.86
C ARG A 442 -7.67 -20.65 -16.41
N TRP A 443 -6.69 -20.30 -17.24
CA TRP A 443 -5.72 -19.27 -16.91
C TRP A 443 -6.29 -17.89 -17.23
N LYS A 444 -5.92 -16.91 -16.43
CA LYS A 444 -6.23 -15.49 -16.68
C LYS A 444 -4.94 -14.73 -16.88
N GLN A 445 -4.98 -13.70 -17.69
CA GLN A 445 -3.82 -12.88 -17.99
C GLN A 445 -4.20 -11.41 -17.96
N ARG A 446 -3.28 -10.59 -17.43
CA ARG A 446 -3.34 -9.14 -17.49
C ARG A 446 -2.00 -8.57 -17.91
N PHE A 447 -2.04 -7.57 -18.74
CA PHE A 447 -0.87 -6.84 -19.19
C PHE A 447 -0.84 -5.46 -18.56
N PHE A 448 0.35 -5.03 -18.11
CA PHE A 448 0.62 -3.72 -17.53
C PHE A 448 1.70 -3.02 -18.34
N LEU A 449 1.54 -1.70 -18.52
CA LEU A 449 2.52 -0.85 -19.19
C LEU A 449 2.62 0.47 -18.44
N ASN A 450 3.84 0.86 -18.05
CA ASN A 450 4.10 2.14 -17.43
C ASN A 450 5.17 2.88 -18.25
N PHE A 451 4.93 4.18 -18.42
CA PHE A 451 5.90 5.12 -18.96
C PHE A 451 6.08 6.24 -17.93
N ASP A 452 7.32 6.48 -17.51
CA ASP A 452 7.62 7.50 -16.52
C ASP A 452 8.77 8.38 -17.01
N PHE A 453 8.59 9.68 -16.82
CA PHE A 453 9.57 10.73 -17.13
C PHE A 453 9.75 11.60 -15.90
N ALA A 454 11.00 11.85 -15.51
CA ALA A 454 11.34 12.77 -14.44
C ALA A 454 12.56 13.59 -14.81
N GLN A 455 12.51 14.90 -14.62
CA GLN A 455 13.60 15.82 -14.94
C GLN A 455 13.73 16.89 -13.86
N GLN A 456 14.98 17.19 -13.52
CA GLN A 456 15.36 18.33 -12.70
C GLN A 456 16.07 19.37 -13.53
N LEU A 457 15.72 20.66 -13.32
CA LEU A 457 16.30 21.78 -14.01
C LEU A 457 16.75 22.82 -12.98
N ASN A 458 17.81 23.55 -13.30
CA ASN A 458 18.34 24.66 -12.49
C ASN A 458 18.56 24.26 -11.01
N THR A 459 19.22 23.14 -10.79
CA THR A 459 19.48 22.60 -9.45
C THR A 459 20.49 23.46 -8.71
N VAL A 460 20.09 23.99 -7.54
CA VAL A 460 20.94 24.81 -6.67
C VAL A 460 21.48 23.99 -5.50
N PHE A 461 20.65 23.12 -4.91
CA PHE A 461 21.02 22.34 -3.75
C PHE A 461 21.58 20.94 -4.09
N ASN A 462 21.76 20.63 -5.37
CA ASN A 462 22.38 19.38 -5.84
C ASN A 462 21.75 18.10 -5.26
N GLU A 463 20.47 18.14 -4.92
CA GLU A 463 19.70 16.96 -4.53
C GLU A 463 19.43 16.11 -5.79
N PRO A 464 20.00 14.92 -5.89
CA PRO A 464 19.91 14.18 -7.14
C PRO A 464 18.59 13.45 -7.31
N LEU A 465 18.15 13.34 -8.56
CA LEU A 465 17.14 12.36 -8.96
C LEU A 465 17.82 10.98 -9.00
N PHE A 466 17.24 10.00 -8.26
CA PHE A 466 17.81 8.64 -8.25
C PHE A 466 17.11 7.72 -9.25
N ALA A 467 17.87 6.79 -9.84
CA ALA A 467 17.34 5.81 -10.78
C ALA A 467 16.24 4.94 -10.17
N ASN A 468 16.33 4.61 -8.88
CA ASN A 468 15.41 3.77 -8.12
C ASN A 468 14.36 4.55 -7.30
N SER A 469 14.30 5.88 -7.42
CA SER A 469 13.27 6.67 -6.71
C SER A 469 11.87 6.41 -7.28
N GLN A 470 10.86 6.99 -6.67
CA GLN A 470 9.45 6.84 -7.09
C GLN A 470 9.28 6.96 -8.61
N PHE A 471 8.53 6.07 -9.23
CA PHE A 471 8.37 5.93 -10.69
C PHE A 471 9.66 5.51 -11.44
N GLY A 472 10.74 5.15 -10.74
CA GLY A 472 11.98 4.64 -11.32
C GLY A 472 12.02 3.13 -11.48
N MET A 473 13.23 2.62 -11.45
CA MET A 473 13.55 1.19 -11.59
C MET A 473 14.10 0.65 -10.26
N PRO A 474 13.26 0.02 -9.42
CA PRO A 474 13.67 -0.47 -8.08
C PRO A 474 14.83 -1.45 -8.10
N GLU A 475 14.99 -2.21 -9.19
CA GLU A 475 16.06 -3.19 -9.39
C GLU A 475 17.46 -2.55 -9.46
N TYR A 476 17.55 -1.25 -9.71
CA TYR A 476 18.79 -0.47 -9.70
C TYR A 476 19.01 0.24 -8.34
N GLY A 477 18.65 -0.44 -7.24
CA GLY A 477 18.90 0.05 -5.88
C GLY A 477 20.37 0.13 -5.52
N ASN A 478 20.69 0.96 -4.54
CA ASN A 478 22.05 1.34 -4.13
C ASN A 478 22.96 0.19 -3.68
N GLU A 479 22.42 -0.97 -3.33
CA GLU A 479 23.20 -2.07 -2.74
C GLU A 479 24.03 -2.88 -3.74
N ARG A 480 23.71 -2.82 -5.04
CA ARG A 480 24.36 -3.65 -6.06
C ARG A 480 25.28 -2.89 -7.03
N ILE A 481 25.19 -1.58 -7.08
CA ILE A 481 26.02 -0.76 -7.96
C ILE A 481 26.98 -0.01 -7.05
N ASN A 482 28.22 -0.53 -6.99
CA ASN A 482 29.31 0.11 -6.27
C ASN A 482 29.37 1.61 -6.60
N ASN A 483 29.17 2.43 -5.57
CA ASN A 483 29.52 3.83 -5.45
C ASN A 483 28.75 4.85 -6.30
N ALA A 484 28.32 5.84 -5.58
CA ALA A 484 27.49 6.94 -6.02
C ALA A 484 26.21 6.40 -6.63
N ALA A 485 25.22 6.34 -5.81
CA ALA A 485 23.85 6.21 -6.26
C ALA A 485 23.74 6.79 -7.66
N LEU A 486 23.10 6.09 -8.57
CA LEU A 486 22.80 6.65 -9.89
C LEU A 486 21.95 7.90 -9.68
N GLY A 487 22.62 9.00 -9.32
CA GLY A 487 22.07 10.33 -9.09
C GLY A 487 22.28 11.17 -10.36
N GLY A 488 21.27 11.88 -10.80
CA GLY A 488 21.32 12.69 -12.01
C GLY A 488 20.13 13.62 -12.15
N ALA A 489 19.97 14.19 -13.33
CA ALA A 489 18.98 15.21 -13.62
C ALA A 489 17.80 14.73 -14.47
N LEU A 490 17.94 13.62 -15.19
CA LEU A 490 16.92 13.12 -16.10
C LEU A 490 16.79 11.60 -16.01
N ARG A 491 15.55 11.13 -15.97
CA ARG A 491 15.22 9.71 -16.03
C ARG A 491 13.95 9.50 -16.83
N THR A 492 14.02 8.55 -17.78
CA THR A 492 12.85 8.07 -18.52
C THR A 492 12.81 6.55 -18.42
N THR A 493 11.65 5.98 -18.09
CA THR A 493 11.50 4.52 -17.97
C THR A 493 10.27 4.03 -18.70
N ILE A 494 10.38 2.86 -19.31
CA ILE A 494 9.27 2.07 -19.86
C ILE A 494 9.31 0.72 -19.15
N LYS A 495 8.20 0.33 -18.53
CA LYS A 495 8.07 -0.94 -17.81
C LYS A 495 6.86 -1.68 -18.34
N ALA A 496 7.09 -2.88 -18.84
CA ALA A 496 6.06 -3.77 -19.36
C ALA A 496 6.05 -5.08 -18.58
N GLU A 497 4.87 -5.52 -18.19
CA GLU A 497 4.69 -6.73 -17.40
C GLU A 497 3.46 -7.51 -17.87
N SER A 498 3.57 -8.83 -17.90
CA SER A 498 2.46 -9.74 -18.21
C SER A 498 2.32 -10.75 -17.09
N GLU A 499 1.23 -10.62 -16.33
CA GLU A 499 0.88 -11.52 -15.23
C GLU A 499 -0.09 -12.62 -15.67
N PHE A 500 0.17 -13.85 -15.19
CA PHE A 500 -0.63 -15.03 -15.50
C PHE A 500 -1.18 -15.64 -14.21
N PHE A 501 -2.47 -15.53 -13.97
CA PHE A 501 -3.13 -16.08 -12.80
C PHE A 501 -3.50 -17.54 -13.05
N SER A 502 -2.91 -18.44 -12.26
CA SER A 502 -3.14 -19.87 -12.39
C SER A 502 -4.47 -20.31 -11.75
N PRO A 503 -5.10 -21.38 -12.25
CA PRO A 503 -6.28 -21.96 -11.62
C PRO A 503 -5.96 -22.81 -10.39
N TRP A 504 -4.67 -22.93 -10.04
CA TRP A 504 -4.23 -23.84 -8.98
C TRP A 504 -4.07 -23.10 -7.65
N SER A 505 -4.37 -23.81 -6.58
CA SER A 505 -4.07 -23.37 -5.23
C SER A 505 -3.50 -24.51 -4.42
N LEU A 506 -2.47 -24.22 -3.61
CA LEU A 506 -1.89 -25.15 -2.66
C LEU A 506 -2.04 -24.55 -1.25
N VAL A 507 -2.81 -25.21 -0.38
CA VAL A 507 -3.06 -24.73 1.00
C VAL A 507 -3.54 -23.28 1.02
N ALA A 508 -4.46 -22.92 0.08
CA ALA A 508 -4.97 -21.58 -0.17
C ALA A 508 -3.93 -20.54 -0.68
N PHE A 509 -2.70 -20.93 -0.96
CA PHE A 509 -1.78 -20.11 -1.75
C PHE A 509 -2.16 -20.21 -3.23
N ARG A 510 -2.38 -19.08 -3.86
CA ARG A 510 -2.60 -18.94 -5.29
C ARG A 510 -1.29 -18.54 -5.97
N PHE A 511 -1.15 -18.86 -7.24
CA PHE A 511 0.09 -18.66 -8.00
C PHE A 511 -0.15 -17.74 -9.19
N ALA A 512 0.74 -16.78 -9.36
CA ALA A 512 0.74 -15.86 -10.50
C ALA A 512 2.19 -15.64 -10.98
N PRO A 513 2.69 -16.48 -11.89
CA PRO A 513 3.94 -16.15 -12.57
C PRO A 513 3.74 -14.93 -13.48
N PHE A 514 4.78 -14.09 -13.57
CA PHE A 514 4.79 -12.97 -14.49
C PHE A 514 6.14 -12.83 -15.17
N VAL A 515 6.14 -12.22 -16.36
CA VAL A 515 7.33 -11.82 -17.08
C VAL A 515 7.34 -10.31 -17.24
N PHE A 516 8.53 -9.72 -17.16
CA PHE A 516 8.68 -8.29 -17.29
C PHE A 516 9.85 -7.92 -18.21
N SER A 517 9.75 -6.76 -18.82
CA SER A 517 10.80 -6.11 -19.59
C SER A 517 10.76 -4.62 -19.30
N ASN A 518 11.80 -4.13 -18.65
CA ASN A 518 11.93 -2.73 -18.27
C ASN A 518 13.14 -2.13 -18.99
N VAL A 519 13.00 -0.91 -19.44
CA VAL A 519 14.08 -0.13 -20.04
C VAL A 519 14.05 1.27 -19.46
N GLY A 520 15.20 1.71 -18.95
CA GLY A 520 15.39 3.07 -18.45
C GLY A 520 16.54 3.77 -19.19
N VAL A 521 16.36 5.06 -19.43
CA VAL A 521 17.45 5.97 -19.80
C VAL A 521 17.63 6.92 -18.64
N PHE A 522 18.84 6.98 -18.12
CA PHE A 522 19.19 7.79 -16.98
C PHE A 522 20.39 8.68 -17.33
N THR A 523 20.27 9.99 -17.08
CA THR A 523 21.34 10.96 -17.33
C THR A 523 21.91 11.44 -16.00
N PRO A 524 23.10 10.94 -15.60
CA PRO A 524 23.82 11.43 -14.42
C PRO A 524 24.21 12.90 -14.58
N TYR A 525 24.54 13.55 -13.48
CA TYR A 525 25.15 14.89 -13.56
C TYR A 525 26.52 14.81 -14.25
N GLN A 526 26.74 15.66 -15.25
CA GLN A 526 28.02 15.81 -15.98
C GLN A 526 28.56 14.51 -16.59
N ALA A 527 27.68 13.58 -16.97
CA ALA A 527 28.06 12.33 -17.64
C ALA A 527 27.06 11.96 -18.72
N ASP A 528 27.47 11.09 -19.63
CA ASP A 528 26.64 10.60 -20.72
C ASP A 528 25.42 9.81 -20.22
N PRO A 529 24.30 9.83 -20.96
CA PRO A 529 23.13 9.02 -20.66
C PRO A 529 23.47 7.52 -20.58
N LYS A 530 22.92 6.84 -19.59
CA LYS A 530 23.07 5.40 -19.37
C LYS A 530 21.79 4.68 -19.69
N LEU A 531 21.87 3.61 -20.47
CA LEU A 531 20.76 2.69 -20.68
C LEU A 531 20.73 1.67 -19.53
N LEU A 532 19.57 1.50 -18.93
CA LEU A 532 19.30 0.60 -17.81
C LEU A 532 18.27 -0.45 -18.24
N PRO A 533 18.68 -1.56 -18.87
CA PRO A 533 17.75 -2.64 -19.23
C PRO A 533 17.56 -3.60 -18.08
N SER A 534 16.34 -4.12 -17.92
CA SER A 534 16.03 -5.20 -16.99
C SER A 534 14.96 -6.11 -17.59
N VAL A 535 15.21 -7.41 -17.64
CA VAL A 535 14.27 -8.41 -18.16
C VAL A 535 14.30 -9.62 -17.25
N GLY A 536 13.15 -10.21 -16.99
CA GLY A 536 13.09 -11.37 -16.12
C GLY A 536 11.70 -12.00 -16.04
N GLY A 537 11.67 -13.10 -15.30
CA GLY A 537 10.45 -13.78 -14.90
C GLY A 537 10.42 -13.94 -13.39
N VAL A 538 9.24 -13.82 -12.81
CA VAL A 538 9.02 -13.93 -11.38
C VAL A 538 7.93 -14.95 -11.13
N PHE A 539 8.14 -15.80 -10.15
CA PHE A 539 7.09 -16.69 -9.66
C PHE A 539 6.51 -16.09 -8.38
N MET A 540 5.30 -15.55 -8.49
CA MET A 540 4.62 -14.92 -7.37
C MET A 540 3.58 -15.87 -6.78
N THR A 541 3.54 -15.94 -5.44
CA THR A 541 2.49 -16.67 -4.73
C THR A 541 1.95 -15.84 -3.57
N ARG A 542 0.66 -15.98 -3.32
CA ARG A 542 -0.04 -15.26 -2.25
C ARG A 542 -1.19 -16.08 -1.65
N ASN A 543 -1.34 -15.97 -0.35
CA ASN A 543 -2.53 -16.40 0.34
C ASN A 543 -3.31 -15.17 0.84
N GLU A 544 -4.45 -14.89 0.23
CA GLU A 544 -5.27 -13.70 0.54
C GLU A 544 -5.86 -13.70 1.95
N SER A 545 -5.78 -14.83 2.64
CA SER A 545 -6.26 -14.95 4.02
C SER A 545 -5.20 -14.65 5.07
N PHE A 546 -3.95 -14.42 4.66
CA PHE A 546 -2.85 -14.01 5.54
C PHE A 546 -2.51 -12.55 5.31
N ILE A 547 -2.03 -11.90 6.36
CA ILE A 547 -1.55 -10.52 6.31
C ILE A 547 -0.23 -10.36 5.52
N PHE A 548 0.45 -11.48 5.27
CA PHE A 548 1.67 -11.46 4.47
C PHE A 548 1.40 -10.96 3.05
N GLY A 549 2.33 -10.19 2.53
CA GLY A 549 2.35 -9.83 1.12
C GLY A 549 2.54 -11.04 0.20
N SER A 550 2.68 -10.80 -1.08
CA SER A 550 3.09 -11.81 -2.05
C SER A 550 4.52 -12.27 -1.75
N ILE A 551 4.78 -13.55 -1.90
CA ILE A 551 6.13 -14.12 -1.91
C ILE A 551 6.57 -14.18 -3.36
N GLU A 552 7.69 -13.56 -3.68
CA GLU A 552 8.24 -13.48 -5.02
C GLU A 552 9.58 -14.19 -5.07
N LEU A 553 9.73 -15.08 -6.06
CA LEU A 553 10.99 -15.72 -6.44
C LEU A 553 11.42 -15.14 -7.79
N ARG A 554 12.43 -14.29 -7.76
CA ARG A 554 12.99 -13.59 -8.93
C ARG A 554 14.22 -14.31 -9.45
#